data_a0c8c37f762090ce848cd6d2e00174f9
#
_entry.id   a0c8c37f762090ce848cd6d2e00174f9
#
_cell.length_a   1.000
_cell.length_b   1.000
_cell.length_c   1.000
_cell.angle_alpha   90.00
_cell.angle_beta   90.00
_cell.angle_gamma   90.00
#
_symmetry.space_group_name_H-M   'P 1'
#
loop_
_entity.id
_entity.type
_entity.pdbx_description
1 polymer ?
#
loop_
_entity_poly.entity_id
_entity_poly.type
_entity_poly.pdbx_seq_one_letter_code
_entity_poly.pdbx_strand_id
1 'polypeptide(L)'
;MCIRDRYYKPANVGGLVEWCAAVAVAAPELPFYYYDIPSMTRVSFPVDQFLREASGRIPNLAGVKFTNLDLVAYRRSLDAAGDRYDLPWGTDEALLGALATGARGGVGSTYNWAPRLYTNLIAAFERGDLETARRLQSTSIAMVDAISATGFMGTSKALMARLGVDVGPARPPLDNPSPTDVNALLQKLLSLGFDEWGAKGP
;
A
#
# COMPACT_ATOMS: atom_id res chain seq x y z
N MET A 1 -11.97 5.69 -1.34
CA MET A 1 -10.77 6.32 -0.74
C MET A 1 -11.18 7.08 0.51
N CYS A 2 -10.63 6.75 1.65
CA CYS A 2 -10.96 7.45 2.87
C CYS A 2 -10.32 8.84 2.86
N ILE A 3 -11.11 9.89 2.64
CA ILE A 3 -10.65 11.26 2.77
C ILE A 3 -10.56 11.56 4.26
N ARG A 4 -9.33 11.64 4.77
CA ARG A 4 -9.10 12.08 6.13
C ARG A 4 -8.80 13.54 6.17
N ASP A 5 -9.56 14.24 7.00
CA ASP A 5 -9.18 15.57 7.39
C ASP A 5 -7.86 15.51 8.17
N ARG A 6 -6.84 16.18 7.67
CA ARG A 6 -5.53 16.23 8.32
C ARG A 6 -5.51 17.16 9.53
N TYR A 7 -6.51 18.01 9.67
CA TYR A 7 -6.58 19.01 10.73
C TYR A 7 -7.23 18.46 12.00
N TYR A 8 -8.43 17.91 11.89
CA TYR A 8 -9.14 17.31 13.02
C TYR A 8 -8.86 15.81 13.10
N LYS A 9 -8.47 15.34 14.28
CA LYS A 9 -8.17 13.94 14.54
C LYS A 9 -9.23 13.35 15.47
N PRO A 10 -9.64 12.10 15.31
CA PRO A 10 -10.45 11.42 16.31
C PRO A 10 -9.64 11.33 17.61
N ALA A 11 -10.30 11.56 18.75
CA ALA A 11 -9.66 11.53 20.07
C ALA A 11 -9.38 10.10 20.55
N ASN A 12 -10.12 9.12 20.04
CA ASN A 12 -10.05 7.70 20.45
C ASN A 12 -10.55 6.80 19.31
N VAL A 13 -10.44 5.48 19.50
CA VAL A 13 -10.88 4.48 18.52
C VAL A 13 -12.37 4.59 18.23
N GLY A 14 -13.22 4.83 19.25
CA GLY A 14 -14.66 5.00 19.08
C GLY A 14 -15.01 6.13 18.12
N GLY A 15 -14.37 7.29 18.26
CA GLY A 15 -14.53 8.42 17.34
C GLY A 15 -14.04 8.12 15.92
N LEU A 16 -12.96 7.33 15.77
CA LEU A 16 -12.53 6.84 14.46
C LEU A 16 -13.58 5.92 13.83
N VAL A 17 -14.17 5.01 14.60
CA VAL A 17 -15.22 4.09 14.13
C VAL A 17 -16.47 4.85 13.72
N GLU A 18 -16.91 5.85 14.49
CA GLU A 18 -18.06 6.71 14.15
C GLU A 18 -17.83 7.43 12.82
N TRP A 19 -16.65 8.00 12.66
CA TRP A 19 -16.30 8.69 11.41
C TRP A 19 -16.28 7.74 10.21
N CYS A 20 -15.69 6.55 10.37
CA CYS A 20 -15.68 5.53 9.32
C CYS A 20 -17.11 5.04 9.00
N ALA A 21 -17.97 4.87 10.00
CA ALA A 21 -19.36 4.47 9.81
C ALA A 21 -20.14 5.51 8.99
N ALA A 22 -19.95 6.81 9.31
CA ALA A 22 -20.58 7.90 8.57
C ALA A 22 -20.17 7.94 7.09
N VAL A 23 -18.93 7.55 6.77
CA VAL A 23 -18.46 7.44 5.39
C VAL A 23 -19.01 6.18 4.71
N ALA A 24 -18.99 5.04 5.41
CA ALA A 24 -19.38 3.75 4.86
C ALA A 24 -20.87 3.70 4.48
N VAL A 25 -21.73 4.39 5.24
CA VAL A 25 -23.17 4.44 4.98
C VAL A 25 -23.53 5.16 3.67
N ALA A 26 -22.63 5.98 3.13
CA ALA A 26 -22.84 6.66 1.85
C ALA A 26 -22.81 5.71 0.63
N ALA A 27 -22.25 4.49 0.80
CA ALA A 27 -22.20 3.46 -0.23
C ALA A 27 -22.33 2.07 0.43
N PRO A 28 -23.51 1.73 0.97
CA PRO A 28 -23.70 0.54 1.80
C PRO A 28 -23.50 -0.79 1.03
N GLU A 29 -23.70 -0.77 -0.28
CA GLU A 29 -23.53 -1.95 -1.15
C GLU A 29 -22.07 -2.21 -1.53
N LEU A 30 -21.14 -1.28 -1.23
CA LEU A 30 -19.73 -1.45 -1.54
C LEU A 30 -18.95 -1.92 -0.31
N PRO A 31 -17.98 -2.84 -0.45
CA PRO A 31 -17.11 -3.21 0.64
C PRO A 31 -16.29 -2.00 1.11
N PHE A 32 -16.35 -1.70 2.40
CA PHE A 32 -15.61 -0.60 3.00
C PHE A 32 -14.29 -1.10 3.58
N TYR A 33 -13.19 -0.44 3.24
CA TYR A 33 -11.86 -0.67 3.84
C TYR A 33 -11.40 0.58 4.57
N TYR A 34 -11.04 0.44 5.84
CA TYR A 34 -10.30 1.46 6.53
C TYR A 34 -8.83 1.45 6.06
N TYR A 35 -8.29 2.63 5.74
CA TYR A 35 -6.89 2.77 5.38
C TYR A 35 -6.06 3.24 6.57
N ASP A 36 -5.38 2.32 7.24
CA ASP A 36 -4.44 2.61 8.32
C ASP A 36 -3.09 3.03 7.74
N ILE A 37 -2.75 4.32 7.89
CA ILE A 37 -1.48 4.90 7.44
C ILE A 37 -1.03 6.00 8.42
N PRO A 38 -0.57 5.63 9.64
CA PRO A 38 -0.27 6.57 10.71
C PRO A 38 0.85 7.56 10.36
N SER A 39 1.82 7.17 9.54
CA SER A 39 2.89 8.05 9.06
C SER A 39 2.39 9.29 8.33
N MET A 40 1.28 9.18 7.61
CA MET A 40 0.67 10.30 6.87
C MET A 40 -0.47 10.96 7.63
N THR A 41 -1.26 10.19 8.37
CA THR A 41 -2.47 10.69 9.02
C THR A 41 -2.22 11.17 10.44
N ARG A 42 -1.13 10.72 11.07
CA ARG A 42 -0.85 10.92 12.51
C ARG A 42 -2.00 10.41 13.42
N VAL A 43 -2.78 9.46 12.93
CA VAL A 43 -3.75 8.71 13.72
C VAL A 43 -3.20 7.32 13.89
N SER A 44 -2.89 6.96 15.13
CA SER A 44 -2.23 5.70 15.49
C SER A 44 -3.03 5.02 16.59
N PHE A 45 -4.14 4.39 16.20
CA PHE A 45 -4.90 3.53 17.10
C PHE A 45 -4.65 2.06 16.76
N PRO A 46 -4.70 1.15 17.74
CA PRO A 46 -4.55 -0.28 17.47
C PRO A 46 -5.65 -0.78 16.52
N VAL A 47 -5.22 -1.36 15.39
CA VAL A 47 -6.16 -1.84 14.35
C VAL A 47 -7.02 -3.01 14.87
N ASP A 48 -6.46 -3.86 15.72
CA ASP A 48 -7.21 -4.94 16.38
C ASP A 48 -8.35 -4.39 17.27
N GLN A 49 -8.14 -3.27 17.95
CA GLN A 49 -9.19 -2.59 18.70
C GLN A 49 -10.23 -1.96 17.76
N PHE A 50 -9.78 -1.30 16.67
CA PHE A 50 -10.68 -0.78 15.64
C PHE A 50 -11.60 -1.87 15.08
N LEU A 51 -11.08 -3.04 14.73
CA LEU A 51 -11.85 -4.15 14.20
C LEU A 51 -12.91 -4.64 15.20
N ARG A 52 -12.55 -4.75 16.47
CA ARG A 52 -13.50 -5.14 17.53
C ARG A 52 -14.63 -4.11 17.71
N GLU A 53 -14.28 -2.82 17.77
CA GLU A 53 -15.27 -1.75 17.98
C GLU A 53 -16.11 -1.48 16.72
N ALA A 54 -15.56 -1.66 15.53
CA ALA A 54 -16.29 -1.49 14.27
C ALA A 54 -17.24 -2.64 13.97
N SER A 55 -17.04 -3.79 14.60
CA SER A 55 -17.91 -4.96 14.45
C SER A 55 -19.35 -4.63 14.86
N GLY A 56 -20.29 -4.74 13.92
CA GLY A 56 -21.69 -4.38 14.13
C GLY A 56 -22.03 -2.89 13.98
N ARG A 57 -21.03 -2.00 13.89
CA ARG A 57 -21.23 -0.55 13.67
C ARG A 57 -21.01 -0.14 12.22
N ILE A 58 -20.23 -0.91 11.46
CA ILE A 58 -19.97 -0.72 10.03
C ILE A 58 -20.34 -2.03 9.31
N PRO A 59 -21.61 -2.17 8.88
CA PRO A 59 -22.11 -3.44 8.34
C PRO A 59 -21.36 -3.93 7.09
N ASN A 60 -20.88 -3.01 6.24
CA ASN A 60 -20.14 -3.29 5.03
C ASN A 60 -18.61 -3.23 5.21
N LEU A 61 -18.10 -3.26 6.46
CA LEU A 61 -16.66 -3.35 6.70
C LEU A 61 -16.11 -4.67 6.17
N ALA A 62 -15.24 -4.60 5.17
CA ALA A 62 -14.57 -5.74 4.57
C ALA A 62 -13.15 -5.95 5.12
N GLY A 63 -12.49 -4.87 5.58
CA GLY A 63 -11.14 -5.01 6.10
C GLY A 63 -10.43 -3.69 6.40
N VAL A 64 -9.11 -3.81 6.57
CA VAL A 64 -8.21 -2.69 6.81
C VAL A 64 -6.97 -2.82 5.91
N LYS A 65 -6.72 -1.82 5.06
CA LYS A 65 -5.40 -1.72 4.41
C LYS A 65 -4.38 -1.25 5.45
N PHE A 66 -3.49 -2.14 5.83
CA PHE A 66 -2.50 -1.92 6.88
C PHE A 66 -1.19 -1.38 6.30
N THR A 67 -0.94 -0.08 6.45
CA THR A 67 0.27 0.61 5.96
C THR A 67 1.07 1.17 7.14
N ASN A 68 1.61 0.26 7.92
CA ASN A 68 2.39 0.50 9.13
C ASN A 68 3.44 -0.61 9.25
N LEU A 69 4.68 -0.28 9.59
CA LEU A 69 5.79 -1.25 9.67
C LEU A 69 5.79 -2.09 10.96
N ASP A 70 4.84 -1.88 11.86
CA ASP A 70 4.72 -2.65 13.10
C ASP A 70 4.13 -4.05 12.83
N LEU A 71 5.01 -5.03 12.62
CA LEU A 71 4.61 -6.42 12.39
C LEU A 71 3.94 -7.07 13.62
N VAL A 72 4.22 -6.59 14.84
CA VAL A 72 3.55 -7.09 16.05
C VAL A 72 2.10 -6.62 16.08
N ALA A 73 1.86 -5.33 15.80
CA ALA A 73 0.51 -4.80 15.66
C ALA A 73 -0.23 -5.48 14.50
N TYR A 74 0.47 -5.74 13.39
CA TYR A 74 -0.11 -6.46 12.25
C TYR A 74 -0.56 -7.87 12.62
N ARG A 75 0.30 -8.65 13.33
CA ARG A 75 -0.06 -10.01 13.78
C ARG A 75 -1.28 -10.00 14.70
N ARG A 76 -1.32 -9.10 15.68
CA ARG A 76 -2.49 -8.92 16.56
C ARG A 76 -3.76 -8.59 15.78
N SER A 77 -3.62 -7.77 14.73
CA SER A 77 -4.75 -7.39 13.87
C SER A 77 -5.26 -8.55 13.04
N LEU A 78 -4.36 -9.42 12.51
CA LEU A 78 -4.73 -10.65 11.83
C LEU A 78 -5.47 -11.61 12.76
N ASP A 79 -5.01 -11.77 14.00
CA ASP A 79 -5.68 -12.62 14.99
C ASP A 79 -7.10 -12.09 15.33
N ALA A 80 -7.25 -10.76 15.43
CA ALA A 80 -8.55 -10.13 15.67
C ALA A 80 -9.48 -10.17 14.44
N ALA A 81 -8.92 -10.15 13.25
CA ALA A 81 -9.67 -10.21 11.99
C ALA A 81 -10.25 -11.61 11.74
N GLY A 82 -9.50 -12.66 12.09
CA GLY A 82 -9.84 -14.03 11.77
C GLY A 82 -10.09 -14.21 10.26
N ASP A 83 -11.14 -14.94 9.92
CA ASP A 83 -11.59 -15.11 8.52
C ASP A 83 -12.65 -14.06 8.11
N ARG A 84 -13.02 -13.16 9.02
CA ARG A 84 -14.08 -12.18 8.77
C ARG A 84 -13.60 -10.96 7.99
N TYR A 85 -12.38 -10.51 8.23
CA TYR A 85 -11.87 -9.27 7.66
C TYR A 85 -10.58 -9.51 6.88
N ASP A 86 -10.44 -8.85 5.75
CA ASP A 86 -9.22 -8.84 4.96
C ASP A 86 -8.26 -7.73 5.44
N LEU A 87 -6.98 -8.08 5.58
CA LEU A 87 -5.94 -7.14 6.00
C LEU A 87 -4.79 -7.10 5.00
N PRO A 88 -4.99 -6.51 3.82
CA PRO A 88 -3.91 -6.37 2.85
C PRO A 88 -2.80 -5.47 3.39
N TRP A 89 -1.56 -5.91 3.18
CA TRP A 89 -0.36 -5.14 3.54
C TRP A 89 -0.17 -3.95 2.59
N GLY A 90 0.23 -2.79 3.12
CA GLY A 90 0.29 -1.54 2.36
C GLY A 90 1.68 -0.94 2.18
N THR A 91 2.76 -1.60 2.66
CA THR A 91 4.14 -1.13 2.53
C THR A 91 4.92 -2.08 1.63
N ASP A 92 5.14 -1.65 0.40
CA ASP A 92 5.72 -2.46 -0.68
C ASP A 92 7.13 -2.97 -0.34
N GLU A 93 7.94 -2.14 0.34
CA GLU A 93 9.31 -2.41 0.75
C GLU A 93 9.44 -3.43 1.88
N ALA A 94 8.33 -3.85 2.49
CA ALA A 94 8.31 -4.81 3.60
C ALA A 94 7.35 -5.98 3.39
N LEU A 95 6.95 -6.25 2.13
CA LEU A 95 5.97 -7.28 1.80
C LEU A 95 6.40 -8.67 2.29
N LEU A 96 7.67 -9.04 2.13
CA LEU A 96 8.17 -10.35 2.57
C LEU A 96 8.02 -10.55 4.08
N GLY A 97 8.28 -9.52 4.88
CA GLY A 97 8.07 -9.56 6.34
C GLY A 97 6.59 -9.74 6.70
N ALA A 98 5.70 -9.07 5.96
CA ALA A 98 4.27 -9.23 6.13
C ALA A 98 3.77 -10.63 5.75
N LEU A 99 4.24 -11.20 4.64
CA LEU A 99 3.93 -12.58 4.25
C LEU A 99 4.37 -13.58 5.33
N ALA A 100 5.57 -13.42 5.86
CA ALA A 100 6.07 -14.26 6.97
C ALA A 100 5.24 -14.09 8.26
N THR A 101 4.57 -12.94 8.43
CA THR A 101 3.66 -12.67 9.56
C THR A 101 2.24 -13.22 9.32
N GLY A 102 1.91 -13.56 8.07
CA GLY A 102 0.61 -14.15 7.69
C GLY A 102 -0.24 -13.28 6.76
N ALA A 103 0.34 -12.27 6.10
CA ALA A 103 -0.35 -11.53 5.05
C ALA A 103 -0.70 -12.46 3.88
N ARG A 104 -1.91 -12.29 3.33
CA ARG A 104 -2.38 -13.02 2.14
C ARG A 104 -2.09 -12.27 0.84
N GLY A 105 -1.65 -11.02 0.93
CA GLY A 105 -1.33 -10.16 -0.20
C GLY A 105 -1.11 -8.71 0.22
N GLY A 106 -0.97 -7.84 -0.76
CA GLY A 106 -0.74 -6.43 -0.51
C GLY A 106 -1.43 -5.51 -1.51
N VAL A 107 -1.57 -4.25 -1.12
CA VAL A 107 -2.09 -3.17 -1.96
C VAL A 107 -1.14 -1.99 -1.85
N GLY A 108 -0.33 -1.79 -2.87
CA GLY A 108 0.68 -0.75 -2.91
C GLY A 108 0.74 0.00 -4.23
N SER A 109 1.32 1.18 -4.19
CA SER A 109 1.39 2.06 -5.37
C SER A 109 2.28 1.49 -6.46
N THR A 110 3.35 0.79 -6.10
CA THR A 110 4.33 0.26 -7.05
C THR A 110 3.82 -0.95 -7.83
N TYR A 111 2.73 -1.58 -7.40
CA TYR A 111 2.11 -2.70 -8.11
C TYR A 111 1.49 -2.28 -9.45
N ASN A 112 1.25 -0.98 -9.65
CA ASN A 112 0.76 -0.45 -10.93
C ASN A 112 1.78 -0.60 -12.05
N TRP A 113 3.08 -0.51 -11.77
CA TRP A 113 4.14 -0.61 -12.77
C TRP A 113 5.11 -1.77 -12.57
N ALA A 114 5.08 -2.43 -11.41
CA ALA A 114 5.92 -3.57 -11.10
C ALA A 114 5.15 -4.82 -10.62
N PRO A 115 4.00 -5.19 -11.25
CA PRO A 115 3.16 -6.27 -10.73
C PRO A 115 3.89 -7.61 -10.67
N ARG A 116 4.75 -7.91 -11.66
CA ARG A 116 5.49 -9.18 -11.71
C ARG A 116 6.55 -9.31 -10.63
N LEU A 117 7.15 -8.19 -10.19
CA LEU A 117 8.09 -8.21 -9.08
C LEU A 117 7.43 -8.79 -7.84
N TYR A 118 6.24 -8.32 -7.51
CA TYR A 118 5.51 -8.73 -6.31
C TYR A 118 4.86 -10.09 -6.44
N THR A 119 4.28 -10.42 -7.58
CA THR A 119 3.73 -11.78 -7.80
C THR A 119 4.83 -12.84 -7.76
N ASN A 120 6.02 -12.55 -8.31
CA ASN A 120 7.17 -13.45 -8.23
C ASN A 120 7.71 -13.56 -6.79
N LEU A 121 7.71 -12.46 -6.02
CA LEU A 121 8.11 -12.46 -4.62
C LEU A 121 7.15 -13.35 -3.79
N ILE A 122 5.85 -13.16 -3.94
CA ILE A 122 4.84 -13.98 -3.26
C ILE A 122 5.01 -15.45 -3.64
N ALA A 123 5.11 -15.75 -4.93
CA ALA A 123 5.28 -17.12 -5.39
C ALA A 123 6.59 -17.78 -4.91
N ALA A 124 7.68 -17.02 -4.80
CA ALA A 124 8.94 -17.52 -4.23
C ALA A 124 8.77 -17.84 -2.73
N PHE A 125 8.12 -16.95 -1.99
CA PHE A 125 7.82 -17.16 -0.57
C PHE A 125 6.95 -18.41 -0.35
N GLU A 126 5.88 -18.56 -1.12
CA GLU A 126 4.94 -19.71 -1.03
C GLU A 126 5.61 -21.07 -1.32
N ARG A 127 6.62 -21.08 -2.19
CA ARG A 127 7.42 -22.27 -2.47
C ARG A 127 8.55 -22.54 -1.45
N GLY A 128 8.72 -21.66 -0.47
CA GLY A 128 9.83 -21.73 0.50
C GLY A 128 11.18 -21.25 -0.05
N ASP A 129 11.23 -20.65 -1.24
CA ASP A 129 12.44 -20.10 -1.85
C ASP A 129 12.73 -18.70 -1.27
N LEU A 130 13.21 -18.69 -0.02
CA LEU A 130 13.48 -17.48 0.72
C LEU A 130 14.65 -16.68 0.14
N GLU A 131 15.59 -17.30 -0.55
CA GLU A 131 16.70 -16.61 -1.21
C GLU A 131 16.18 -15.72 -2.33
N THR A 132 15.39 -16.27 -3.24
CA THR A 132 14.74 -15.51 -4.32
C THR A 132 13.78 -14.45 -3.75
N ALA A 133 12.97 -14.78 -2.73
CA ALA A 133 12.05 -13.83 -2.12
C ALA A 133 12.79 -12.61 -1.53
N ARG A 134 13.91 -12.83 -0.82
CA ARG A 134 14.74 -11.74 -0.27
C ARG A 134 15.38 -10.89 -1.36
N ARG A 135 15.87 -11.50 -2.44
CA ARG A 135 16.45 -10.78 -3.58
C ARG A 135 15.39 -9.88 -4.23
N LEU A 136 14.18 -10.39 -4.46
CA LEU A 136 13.07 -9.62 -5.04
C LEU A 136 12.61 -8.49 -4.08
N GLN A 137 12.59 -8.73 -2.78
CA GLN A 137 12.31 -7.68 -1.80
C GLN A 137 13.39 -6.59 -1.82
N SER A 138 14.67 -6.94 -1.95
CA SER A 138 15.75 -5.95 -2.10
C SER A 138 15.59 -5.13 -3.38
N THR A 139 15.14 -5.74 -4.48
CA THR A 139 14.80 -5.03 -5.72
C THR A 139 13.64 -4.05 -5.51
N SER A 140 12.60 -4.45 -4.77
CA SER A 140 11.49 -3.55 -4.40
C SER A 140 11.96 -2.33 -3.62
N ILE A 141 12.81 -2.52 -2.62
CA ILE A 141 13.40 -1.43 -1.83
C ILE A 141 14.18 -0.47 -2.73
N ALA A 142 15.11 -1.00 -3.54
CA ALA A 142 15.92 -0.18 -4.43
C ALA A 142 15.09 0.60 -5.48
N MET A 143 13.99 0.02 -5.95
CA MET A 143 13.05 0.67 -6.84
C MET A 143 12.31 1.81 -6.14
N VAL A 144 11.76 1.58 -4.94
CA VAL A 144 11.05 2.60 -4.17
C VAL A 144 11.97 3.76 -3.81
N ASP A 145 13.20 3.48 -3.38
CA ASP A 145 14.22 4.50 -3.09
C ASP A 145 14.50 5.37 -4.32
N ALA A 146 14.68 4.74 -5.49
CA ALA A 146 14.94 5.46 -6.74
C ALA A 146 13.78 6.38 -7.15
N ILE A 147 12.54 5.94 -6.98
CA ILE A 147 11.33 6.73 -7.29
C ILE A 147 11.15 7.86 -6.26
N SER A 148 11.40 7.58 -4.99
CA SER A 148 11.24 8.54 -3.90
C SER A 148 12.22 9.69 -3.99
N ALA A 149 13.42 9.45 -4.51
CA ALA A 149 14.48 10.47 -4.67
C ALA A 149 14.08 11.64 -5.58
N THR A 150 13.09 11.46 -6.46
CA THR A 150 12.62 12.48 -7.42
C THR A 150 11.16 12.94 -7.16
N GLY A 151 10.61 12.63 -5.98
CA GLY A 151 9.24 12.95 -5.63
C GLY A 151 8.26 11.84 -6.06
N PHE A 152 7.96 10.95 -5.14
CA PHE A 152 7.26 9.67 -5.39
C PHE A 152 6.02 9.79 -6.28
N MET A 153 5.09 10.70 -5.97
CA MET A 153 3.80 10.77 -6.66
C MET A 153 3.93 11.30 -8.10
N GLY A 154 4.66 12.39 -8.30
CA GLY A 154 4.87 12.95 -9.64
C GLY A 154 5.66 12.00 -10.53
N THR A 155 6.69 11.39 -9.96
CA THR A 155 7.53 10.39 -10.65
C THR A 155 6.76 9.13 -11.02
N SER A 156 5.90 8.64 -10.12
CA SER A 156 5.01 7.51 -10.38
C SER A 156 4.08 7.76 -11.56
N LYS A 157 3.50 8.96 -11.63
CA LYS A 157 2.62 9.35 -12.74
C LYS A 157 3.38 9.49 -14.07
N ALA A 158 4.58 10.08 -14.03
CA ALA A 158 5.43 10.18 -15.20
C ALA A 158 5.87 8.78 -15.72
N LEU A 159 6.13 7.84 -14.81
CA LEU A 159 6.43 6.45 -15.18
C LEU A 159 5.21 5.77 -15.83
N MET A 160 4.00 5.97 -15.32
CA MET A 160 2.78 5.45 -15.94
C MET A 160 2.61 5.98 -17.37
N ALA A 161 2.86 7.27 -17.62
CA ALA A 161 2.82 7.84 -18.96
C ALA A 161 3.84 7.16 -19.91
N ARG A 162 5.03 6.80 -19.42
CA ARG A 162 6.03 6.04 -20.20
C ARG A 162 5.60 4.61 -20.51
N LEU A 163 4.72 4.05 -19.70
CA LEU A 163 4.10 2.74 -19.92
C LEU A 163 2.82 2.82 -20.80
N GLY A 164 2.53 3.97 -21.39
CA GLY A 164 1.37 4.17 -22.26
C GLY A 164 0.07 4.56 -21.55
N VAL A 165 0.11 4.79 -20.23
CA VAL A 165 -1.07 5.19 -19.45
C VAL A 165 -0.84 6.59 -18.88
N ASP A 166 -1.20 7.61 -19.66
CA ASP A 166 -1.08 9.00 -19.20
C ASP A 166 -2.19 9.35 -18.21
N VAL A 167 -1.81 9.53 -16.96
CA VAL A 167 -2.70 9.94 -15.85
C VAL A 167 -2.53 11.41 -15.47
N GLY A 168 -1.85 12.19 -16.31
CA GLY A 168 -1.53 13.59 -16.08
C GLY A 168 -0.52 13.82 -14.94
N PRO A 169 -0.18 15.07 -14.65
CA PRO A 169 0.79 15.42 -13.61
C PRO A 169 0.21 15.26 -12.20
N ALA A 170 1.07 15.21 -11.20
CA ALA A 170 0.67 15.40 -9.82
C ALA A 170 0.18 16.84 -9.60
N ARG A 171 -0.87 17.01 -8.79
CA ARG A 171 -1.42 18.33 -8.45
C ARG A 171 -0.60 19.00 -7.34
N PRO A 172 -0.47 20.34 -7.34
CA PRO A 172 0.12 21.06 -6.22
C PRO A 172 -0.50 20.64 -4.87
N PRO A 173 0.27 20.58 -3.81
CA PRO A 173 1.66 21.06 -3.66
C PRO A 173 2.74 20.02 -4.02
N LEU A 174 2.39 18.94 -4.72
CA LEU A 174 3.33 17.90 -5.11
C LEU A 174 4.11 18.29 -6.36
N ASP A 175 5.42 18.06 -6.34
CA ASP A 175 6.30 18.31 -7.46
C ASP A 175 6.20 17.22 -8.53
N ASN A 176 6.55 17.59 -9.74
CA ASN A 176 6.68 16.69 -10.86
C ASN A 176 8.14 16.65 -11.34
N PRO A 177 8.68 15.49 -11.69
CA PRO A 177 10.05 15.35 -12.15
C PRO A 177 10.24 16.01 -13.52
N SER A 178 11.46 16.47 -13.81
CA SER A 178 11.82 16.87 -15.16
C SER A 178 11.91 15.66 -16.10
N PRO A 179 11.82 15.88 -17.43
CA PRO A 179 12.04 14.80 -18.40
C PRO A 179 13.42 14.13 -18.25
N THR A 180 14.43 14.89 -17.84
CA THR A 180 15.77 14.35 -17.57
C THR A 180 15.77 13.40 -16.37
N ASP A 181 15.10 13.77 -15.28
CA ASP A 181 14.97 12.93 -14.09
C ASP A 181 14.24 11.62 -14.40
N VAL A 182 13.15 11.69 -15.19
CA VAL A 182 12.41 10.49 -15.63
C VAL A 182 13.30 9.57 -16.48
N ASN A 183 14.10 10.12 -17.38
CA ASN A 183 15.01 9.30 -18.19
C ASN A 183 16.11 8.64 -17.32
N ALA A 184 16.69 9.39 -16.38
CA ALA A 184 17.68 8.85 -15.44
C ALA A 184 17.07 7.75 -14.56
N LEU A 185 15.86 7.94 -14.07
CA LEU A 185 15.12 6.92 -13.33
C LEU A 185 14.91 5.65 -14.17
N LEU A 186 14.45 5.78 -15.42
CA LEU A 186 14.25 4.62 -16.31
C LEU A 186 15.53 3.82 -16.50
N GLN A 187 16.68 4.47 -16.70
CA GLN A 187 17.97 3.79 -16.78
C GLN A 187 18.29 3.05 -15.46
N LYS A 188 18.02 3.67 -14.33
CA LYS A 188 18.18 3.03 -13.02
C LYS A 188 17.27 1.82 -12.86
N LEU A 189 16.00 1.94 -13.23
CA LEU A 189 15.05 0.82 -13.15
C LEU A 189 15.44 -0.33 -14.08
N LEU A 190 15.89 -0.04 -15.30
CA LEU A 190 16.41 -1.04 -16.22
C LEU A 190 17.64 -1.79 -15.64
N SER A 191 18.53 -1.06 -14.95
CA SER A 191 19.67 -1.71 -14.27
C SER A 191 19.25 -2.61 -13.11
N LEU A 192 18.02 -2.47 -12.62
CA LEU A 192 17.41 -3.35 -11.62
C LEU A 192 16.60 -4.51 -12.23
N GLY A 193 16.53 -4.60 -13.56
CA GLY A 193 15.79 -5.64 -14.29
C GLY A 193 14.32 -5.27 -14.59
N PHE A 194 14.00 -3.98 -14.72
CA PHE A 194 12.61 -3.51 -14.96
C PHE A 194 11.97 -4.10 -16.20
N ASP A 195 12.74 -4.42 -17.23
CA ASP A 195 12.32 -5.10 -18.46
C ASP A 195 11.75 -6.52 -18.20
N GLU A 196 12.20 -7.19 -17.14
CA GLU A 196 11.75 -8.53 -16.76
C GLU A 196 10.45 -8.48 -15.93
N TRP A 197 10.38 -7.58 -14.94
CA TRP A 197 9.32 -7.55 -13.92
C TRP A 197 8.41 -6.32 -13.99
N GLY A 198 8.75 -5.32 -14.76
CA GLY A 198 7.91 -4.14 -14.98
C GLY A 198 6.63 -4.45 -15.75
N ALA A 199 5.63 -3.57 -15.60
CA ALA A 199 4.47 -3.60 -16.46
C ALA A 199 4.91 -3.34 -17.91
N LYS A 200 4.29 -4.06 -18.84
CA LYS A 200 4.44 -3.76 -20.29
C LYS A 200 3.28 -2.87 -20.66
N GLY A 201 3.56 -1.81 -21.42
CA GLY A 201 2.52 -0.97 -21.99
C GLY A 201 1.54 -1.77 -22.85
N PRO A 202 0.38 -1.18 -23.13
CA PRO A 202 -0.61 -1.77 -24.01
C PRO A 202 -0.09 -1.98 -25.44
#